data_de395cb47e1b0782171656ec5183f76c
#
_entry.id   de395cb47e1b0782171656ec5183f76c
#
_cell.length_a   1.000
_cell.length_b   1.000
_cell.length_c   1.000
_cell.angle_alpha   90.00
_cell.angle_beta   90.00
_cell.angle_gamma   90.00
#
_symmetry.space_group_name_H-M   'P 1'
#
loop_
_entity.id
_entity.type
_entity.pdbx_description
1 polymer ?
#
loop_
_entity_poly.entity_id
_entity_poly.type
_entity_poly.pdbx_seq_one_letter_code
_entity_poly.pdbx_strand_id
1 'polypeptide(L)'
;PGPWRKRYILAHSMGGAISTLFLQRYEHQCDAIALTAPMYGIVIRFPDWMVRHILDWAEGHQRIREGYAIGTGRWRALPFAINVLTHSRQRYRRNLRFYADEPRLRVGGPTWHWVREGILAGEQVLAGVGDDDTPTLLIQAEEERVVDNRMHDRYCELRAAAGHPCEGGKPLVINGAYHEILFEKDAMRSVALNAIVEFFNRHN
;
A
#
# COMPACT_ATOMS: atom_id res chain seq x y z
N PRO A 1 -23.89 -9.57 -11.77
CA PRO A 1 -23.67 -8.19 -12.19
C PRO A 1 -24.86 -7.34 -11.79
N GLY A 2 -24.63 -6.33 -10.93
CA GLY A 2 -25.66 -5.39 -10.50
C GLY A 2 -25.97 -4.35 -11.60
N PRO A 3 -26.92 -3.43 -11.37
CA PRO A 3 -27.31 -2.42 -12.34
C PRO A 3 -26.28 -1.32 -12.55
N TRP A 4 -25.09 -1.45 -11.95
CA TRP A 4 -24.03 -0.47 -12.01
C TRP A 4 -23.35 -0.48 -13.38
N ARG A 5 -23.19 0.71 -13.96
CA ARG A 5 -22.57 0.86 -15.28
C ARG A 5 -21.05 0.75 -15.21
N LYS A 6 -20.43 1.19 -14.10
CA LYS A 6 -18.99 1.23 -13.88
C LYS A 6 -18.62 0.78 -12.46
N ARG A 7 -17.45 0.18 -12.33
CA ARG A 7 -16.90 -0.30 -11.06
C ARG A 7 -15.47 0.22 -10.91
N TYR A 8 -15.18 0.84 -9.78
CA TYR A 8 -13.86 1.39 -9.48
C TYR A 8 -13.32 0.83 -8.18
N ILE A 9 -12.01 0.69 -8.09
CA ILE A 9 -11.32 0.30 -6.88
C ILE A 9 -10.47 1.48 -6.40
N LEU A 10 -10.61 1.87 -5.13
CA LEU A 10 -9.67 2.72 -4.42
C LEU A 10 -9.04 1.87 -3.32
N ALA A 11 -7.74 1.65 -3.41
CA ALA A 11 -7.02 0.80 -2.46
C ALA A 11 -5.78 1.50 -1.90
N HIS A 12 -5.44 1.17 -0.64
CA HIS A 12 -4.32 1.74 0.08
C HIS A 12 -3.40 0.66 0.62
N SER A 13 -2.08 0.89 0.56
CA SER A 13 -1.04 0.08 1.19
C SER A 13 -1.17 -1.42 0.86
N MET A 14 -1.31 -2.30 1.85
CA MET A 14 -1.52 -3.75 1.64
C MET A 14 -2.75 -4.04 0.77
N GLY A 15 -3.84 -3.26 0.94
CA GLY A 15 -5.03 -3.36 0.08
C GLY A 15 -4.71 -3.08 -1.39
N GLY A 16 -3.76 -2.19 -1.67
CA GLY A 16 -3.25 -1.93 -3.00
C GLY A 16 -2.57 -3.16 -3.63
N ALA A 17 -1.69 -3.83 -2.88
CA ALA A 17 -1.05 -5.06 -3.35
C ALA A 17 -2.07 -6.18 -3.61
N ILE A 18 -3.01 -6.38 -2.68
CA ILE A 18 -4.07 -7.39 -2.81
C ILE A 18 -4.96 -7.11 -4.04
N SER A 19 -5.38 -5.85 -4.23
CA SER A 19 -6.22 -5.46 -5.36
C SER A 19 -5.50 -5.62 -6.69
N THR A 20 -4.23 -5.29 -6.75
CA THR A 20 -3.41 -5.49 -7.97
C THR A 20 -3.26 -6.97 -8.31
N LEU A 21 -2.90 -7.82 -7.33
CA LEU A 21 -2.83 -9.28 -7.53
C LEU A 21 -4.18 -9.88 -7.93
N PHE A 22 -5.28 -9.34 -7.40
CA PHE A 22 -6.62 -9.76 -7.80
C PHE A 22 -6.89 -9.45 -9.27
N LEU A 23 -6.56 -8.24 -9.74
CA LEU A 23 -6.77 -7.84 -11.13
C LEU A 23 -5.86 -8.60 -12.11
N GLN A 24 -4.61 -8.87 -11.72
CA GLN A 24 -3.69 -9.71 -12.50
C GLN A 24 -4.17 -11.16 -12.64
N ARG A 25 -4.96 -11.65 -11.69
CA ARG A 25 -5.51 -13.02 -11.73
C ARG A 25 -6.87 -13.10 -12.40
N TYR A 26 -7.68 -12.06 -12.32
CA TYR A 26 -9.06 -12.04 -12.78
C TYR A 26 -9.31 -10.83 -13.68
N GLU A 27 -9.37 -11.06 -14.97
CA GLU A 27 -9.55 -10.03 -15.98
C GLU A 27 -10.88 -9.26 -15.83
N HIS A 28 -10.88 -7.99 -16.20
CA HIS A 28 -12.08 -7.15 -16.36
C HIS A 28 -12.98 -7.03 -15.12
N GLN A 29 -12.42 -7.12 -13.92
CA GLN A 29 -13.21 -7.02 -12.67
C GLN A 29 -13.58 -5.59 -12.29
N CYS A 30 -12.81 -4.59 -12.76
CA CYS A 30 -13.14 -3.17 -12.58
C CYS A 30 -12.73 -2.36 -13.82
N ASP A 31 -13.27 -1.15 -13.91
CA ASP A 31 -13.05 -0.24 -15.04
C ASP A 31 -11.84 0.68 -14.82
N ALA A 32 -11.46 0.93 -13.58
CA ALA A 32 -10.22 1.63 -13.21
C ALA A 32 -9.88 1.41 -11.73
N ILE A 33 -8.59 1.54 -11.40
CA ILE A 33 -8.08 1.44 -10.03
C ILE A 33 -7.21 2.63 -9.67
N ALA A 34 -7.46 3.22 -8.49
CA ALA A 34 -6.60 4.21 -7.88
C ALA A 34 -5.91 3.61 -6.64
N LEU A 35 -4.61 3.72 -6.58
CA LEU A 35 -3.74 3.13 -5.57
C LEU A 35 -3.05 4.25 -4.79
N THR A 36 -3.15 4.24 -3.46
CA THR A 36 -2.43 5.18 -2.59
C THR A 36 -1.38 4.41 -1.78
N ALA A 37 -0.12 4.74 -1.98
CA ALA A 37 1.04 4.11 -1.34
C ALA A 37 0.93 2.56 -1.31
N PRO A 38 0.70 1.87 -2.45
CA PRO A 38 0.49 0.42 -2.46
C PRO A 38 1.73 -0.33 -1.97
N MET A 39 1.53 -1.43 -1.23
CA MET A 39 2.62 -2.21 -0.63
C MET A 39 3.25 -3.16 -1.67
N TYR A 40 4.02 -2.61 -2.61
CA TYR A 40 4.80 -3.37 -3.58
C TYR A 40 6.23 -3.68 -3.12
N GLY A 41 6.64 -3.06 -2.03
CA GLY A 41 7.85 -3.31 -1.28
C GLY A 41 7.72 -2.73 0.11
N ILE A 42 8.48 -3.28 1.07
CA ILE A 42 8.48 -2.85 2.47
C ILE A 42 9.83 -2.22 2.77
N VAL A 43 9.85 -1.08 3.47
CA VAL A 43 11.10 -0.45 3.92
C VAL A 43 11.72 -1.31 5.00
N ILE A 44 12.79 -2.04 4.66
CA ILE A 44 13.58 -2.83 5.59
C ILE A 44 15.02 -2.29 5.60
N ARG A 45 15.56 -2.03 6.80
CA ARG A 45 16.88 -1.41 6.98
C ARG A 45 18.07 -2.39 6.98
N PHE A 46 17.87 -3.60 6.47
CA PHE A 46 18.88 -4.64 6.40
C PHE A 46 19.10 -5.06 4.94
N PRO A 47 20.28 -5.59 4.58
CA PRO A 47 20.52 -6.12 3.24
C PRO A 47 19.53 -7.23 2.87
N ASP A 48 19.00 -7.21 1.65
CA ASP A 48 17.96 -8.13 1.18
C ASP A 48 18.32 -9.61 1.37
N TRP A 49 19.57 -9.98 1.09
CA TRP A 49 20.04 -11.36 1.27
C TRP A 49 19.92 -11.83 2.72
N MET A 50 20.22 -10.94 3.69
CA MET A 50 20.13 -11.26 5.11
C MET A 50 18.67 -11.37 5.55
N VAL A 51 17.81 -10.46 5.05
CA VAL A 51 16.36 -10.50 5.32
C VAL A 51 15.78 -11.82 4.83
N ARG A 52 16.05 -12.20 3.57
CA ARG A 52 15.57 -13.46 2.99
C ARG A 52 16.02 -14.67 3.81
N HIS A 53 17.30 -14.72 4.15
CA HIS A 53 17.84 -15.84 4.94
C HIS A 53 17.16 -15.98 6.32
N ILE A 54 16.95 -14.84 7.00
CA ILE A 54 16.24 -14.83 8.30
C ILE A 54 14.78 -15.25 8.14
N LEU A 55 14.09 -14.77 7.10
CA LEU A 55 12.68 -15.10 6.85
C LEU A 55 12.51 -16.58 6.51
N ASP A 56 13.38 -17.15 5.67
CA ASP A 56 13.35 -18.57 5.31
C ASP A 56 13.65 -19.46 6.53
N TRP A 57 14.62 -19.05 7.35
CA TRP A 57 14.88 -19.72 8.61
C TRP A 57 13.68 -19.65 9.58
N ALA A 58 13.08 -18.46 9.74
CA ALA A 58 11.93 -18.26 10.60
C ALA A 58 10.71 -19.08 10.14
N GLU A 59 10.50 -19.23 8.82
CA GLU A 59 9.42 -20.02 8.24
C GLU A 59 9.49 -21.50 8.62
N GLY A 60 10.70 -22.06 8.78
CA GLY A 60 10.92 -23.43 9.25
C GLY A 60 10.62 -23.66 10.75
N HIS A 61 10.34 -22.59 11.51
CA HIS A 61 10.14 -22.63 12.96
C HIS A 61 8.81 -22.00 13.37
N GLN A 62 7.75 -22.80 13.51
CA GLN A 62 6.37 -22.32 13.73
C GLN A 62 6.25 -21.21 14.79
N ARG A 63 6.87 -21.36 15.95
CA ARG A 63 6.80 -20.35 17.02
C ARG A 63 7.42 -19.00 16.64
N ILE A 64 8.45 -19.01 15.82
CA ILE A 64 9.13 -17.81 15.32
C ILE A 64 8.30 -17.20 14.20
N ARG A 65 7.90 -18.01 13.25
CA ARG A 65 7.04 -17.63 12.12
C ARG A 65 5.80 -16.85 12.58
N GLU A 66 5.11 -17.33 13.61
CA GLU A 66 3.91 -16.71 14.19
C GLU A 66 4.23 -15.58 15.19
N GLY A 67 5.50 -15.43 15.58
CA GLY A 67 5.98 -14.36 16.45
C GLY A 67 6.08 -13.02 15.74
N TYR A 68 6.10 -11.94 16.51
CA TYR A 68 6.29 -10.61 15.99
C TYR A 68 7.67 -10.43 15.37
N ALA A 69 7.74 -9.77 14.21
CA ALA A 69 8.99 -9.37 13.59
C ALA A 69 9.76 -8.37 14.46
N ILE A 70 11.09 -8.29 14.27
CA ILE A 70 11.97 -7.40 15.07
C ILE A 70 11.47 -5.96 14.99
N GLY A 71 11.39 -5.30 16.14
CA GLY A 71 10.93 -3.91 16.26
C GLY A 71 9.42 -3.74 16.29
N THR A 72 8.67 -4.83 16.19
CA THR A 72 7.19 -4.83 16.26
C THR A 72 6.69 -5.53 17.53
N GLY A 73 5.38 -5.58 17.74
CA GLY A 73 4.80 -6.20 18.92
C GLY A 73 3.32 -5.93 19.05
N ARG A 74 2.79 -6.14 20.27
CA ARG A 74 1.39 -5.85 20.56
C ARG A 74 1.07 -4.39 20.28
N TRP A 75 -0.15 -4.11 19.86
CA TRP A 75 -0.61 -2.75 19.59
C TRP A 75 -0.37 -1.82 20.81
N ARG A 76 0.14 -0.64 20.53
CA ARG A 76 0.33 0.46 21.50
C ARG A 76 -0.02 1.77 20.82
N ALA A 77 -0.70 2.66 21.53
CA ALA A 77 -0.89 4.04 21.11
C ALA A 77 0.45 4.77 21.14
N LEU A 78 1.03 5.06 19.98
CA LEU A 78 2.28 5.80 19.88
C LEU A 78 2.03 7.31 20.03
N PRO A 79 2.95 8.07 20.65
CA PRO A 79 2.91 9.52 20.62
C PRO A 79 2.95 10.07 19.19
N PHE A 80 2.21 11.15 18.93
CA PHE A 80 2.18 11.79 17.61
C PHE A 80 3.57 12.19 17.10
N ALA A 81 4.46 12.58 17.99
CA ALA A 81 5.82 13.05 17.63
C ALA A 81 6.69 12.00 16.93
N ILE A 82 6.39 10.71 17.13
CA ILE A 82 7.15 9.60 16.52
C ILE A 82 6.34 8.83 15.47
N ASN A 83 5.15 9.33 15.12
CA ASN A 83 4.38 8.70 14.06
C ASN A 83 4.97 9.02 12.69
N VAL A 84 4.86 8.07 11.78
CA VAL A 84 5.36 8.14 10.38
C VAL A 84 4.22 8.03 9.37
N LEU A 85 2.98 8.16 9.84
CA LEU A 85 1.80 7.86 9.03
C LEU A 85 1.14 9.12 8.47
N THR A 86 1.08 10.22 9.27
CA THR A 86 0.40 11.45 8.86
C THR A 86 0.90 12.68 9.61
N HIS A 87 0.87 13.83 8.97
CA HIS A 87 1.11 15.13 9.60
C HIS A 87 -0.16 15.73 10.26
N SER A 88 -1.31 15.09 10.09
CA SER A 88 -2.56 15.56 10.69
C SER A 88 -2.76 15.03 12.11
N ARG A 89 -2.34 15.82 13.11
CA ARG A 89 -2.58 15.48 14.54
C ARG A 89 -4.07 15.22 14.85
N GLN A 90 -4.97 15.94 14.19
CA GLN A 90 -6.41 15.77 14.40
C GLN A 90 -6.89 14.39 13.92
N ARG A 91 -6.51 13.97 12.70
CA ARG A 91 -6.86 12.66 12.12
C ARG A 91 -6.18 11.52 12.85
N TYR A 92 -4.91 11.70 13.23
CA TYR A 92 -4.20 10.75 14.06
C TYR A 92 -4.91 10.49 15.40
N ARG A 93 -5.30 11.56 16.12
CA ARG A 93 -6.07 11.43 17.38
C ARG A 93 -7.43 10.78 17.17
N ARG A 94 -8.14 11.14 16.08
CA ARG A 94 -9.41 10.49 15.73
C ARG A 94 -9.23 8.98 15.53
N ASN A 95 -8.20 8.58 14.81
CA ASN A 95 -7.89 7.17 14.59
C ASN A 95 -7.61 6.43 15.91
N LEU A 96 -6.81 7.02 16.81
CA LEU A 96 -6.56 6.46 18.13
C LEU A 96 -7.84 6.30 18.97
N ARG A 97 -8.84 7.17 18.82
CA ARG A 97 -10.14 7.04 19.50
C ARG A 97 -10.88 5.78 19.05
N PHE A 98 -10.91 5.47 17.76
CA PHE A 98 -11.53 4.23 17.29
C PHE A 98 -10.92 2.99 17.95
N TYR A 99 -9.60 2.95 18.12
CA TYR A 99 -8.94 1.88 18.86
C TYR A 99 -9.21 1.90 20.37
N ALA A 100 -9.47 3.06 20.95
CA ALA A 100 -9.85 3.17 22.37
C ALA A 100 -11.27 2.66 22.58
N ASP A 101 -12.19 3.07 21.71
CA ASP A 101 -13.62 2.77 21.79
C ASP A 101 -13.91 1.28 21.46
N GLU A 102 -13.14 0.70 20.50
CA GLU A 102 -13.29 -0.68 20.07
C GLU A 102 -11.93 -1.43 20.15
N PRO A 103 -11.57 -2.01 21.31
CA PRO A 103 -10.31 -2.71 21.48
C PRO A 103 -10.05 -3.89 20.54
N ARG A 104 -11.09 -4.49 19.96
CA ARG A 104 -10.97 -5.59 19.01
C ARG A 104 -10.30 -5.15 17.67
N LEU A 105 -10.27 -3.84 17.39
CA LEU A 105 -9.56 -3.29 16.24
C LEU A 105 -8.03 -3.19 16.44
N ARG A 106 -7.54 -3.44 17.66
CA ARG A 106 -6.12 -3.32 18.03
C ARG A 106 -5.33 -4.52 17.51
N VAL A 107 -5.02 -4.52 16.25
CA VAL A 107 -4.10 -5.49 15.64
C VAL A 107 -2.66 -5.12 16.00
N GLY A 108 -1.85 -6.09 16.38
CA GLY A 108 -0.42 -5.89 16.63
C GLY A 108 0.38 -5.63 15.35
N GLY A 109 1.69 -5.47 15.50
CA GLY A 109 2.61 -5.36 14.39
C GLY A 109 2.71 -6.67 13.59
N PRO A 110 3.39 -6.65 12.43
CA PRO A 110 3.53 -7.82 11.57
C PRO A 110 4.30 -8.96 12.25
N THR A 111 3.93 -10.19 11.91
CA THR A 111 4.70 -11.39 12.23
C THR A 111 5.81 -11.60 11.20
N TRP A 112 6.76 -12.47 11.47
CA TRP A 112 7.77 -12.87 10.50
C TRP A 112 7.15 -13.45 9.21
N HIS A 113 6.15 -14.29 9.37
CA HIS A 113 5.41 -14.85 8.23
C HIS A 113 4.71 -13.74 7.40
N TRP A 114 4.05 -12.79 8.06
CA TRP A 114 3.42 -11.68 7.36
C TRP A 114 4.41 -10.84 6.54
N VAL A 115 5.59 -10.56 7.10
CA VAL A 115 6.66 -9.82 6.38
C VAL A 115 7.11 -10.59 5.15
N ARG A 116 7.32 -11.90 5.28
CA ARG A 116 7.67 -12.78 4.16
C ARG A 116 6.63 -12.75 3.06
N GLU A 117 5.37 -12.97 3.41
CA GLU A 117 4.26 -12.95 2.45
C GLU A 117 4.08 -11.57 1.80
N GLY A 118 4.31 -10.48 2.55
CA GLY A 118 4.30 -9.12 2.00
C GLY A 118 5.38 -8.87 0.95
N ILE A 119 6.59 -9.38 1.16
CA ILE A 119 7.69 -9.31 0.17
C ILE A 119 7.33 -10.14 -1.07
N LEU A 120 6.88 -11.37 -0.90
CA LEU A 120 6.48 -12.25 -2.01
C LEU A 120 5.32 -11.67 -2.81
N ALA A 121 4.35 -11.04 -2.15
CA ALA A 121 3.24 -10.37 -2.82
C ALA A 121 3.73 -9.21 -3.71
N GLY A 122 4.67 -8.39 -3.22
CA GLY A 122 5.27 -7.32 -4.02
C GLY A 122 6.03 -7.85 -5.23
N GLU A 123 6.79 -8.94 -5.08
CA GLU A 123 7.48 -9.61 -6.19
C GLU A 123 6.50 -10.15 -7.23
N GLN A 124 5.41 -10.77 -6.80
CA GLN A 124 4.36 -11.26 -7.68
C GLN A 124 3.67 -10.13 -8.43
N VAL A 125 3.37 -9.01 -7.75
CA VAL A 125 2.81 -7.80 -8.40
C VAL A 125 3.70 -7.34 -9.54
N LEU A 126 5.01 -7.22 -9.31
CA LEU A 126 5.95 -6.76 -10.34
C LEU A 126 6.13 -7.78 -11.48
N ALA A 127 6.08 -9.06 -11.18
CA ALA A 127 6.20 -10.12 -12.18
C ALA A 127 4.96 -10.22 -13.08
N GLY A 128 3.75 -9.99 -12.53
CA GLY A 128 2.48 -10.08 -13.24
C GLY A 128 2.01 -8.78 -13.89
N VAL A 129 2.85 -7.77 -14.03
CA VAL A 129 2.47 -6.45 -14.57
C VAL A 129 1.83 -6.49 -15.97
N GLY A 130 2.22 -7.47 -16.80
CA GLY A 130 1.68 -7.64 -18.14
C GLY A 130 0.31 -8.34 -18.20
N ASP A 131 -0.14 -8.90 -17.08
CA ASP A 131 -1.37 -9.71 -17.00
C ASP A 131 -2.63 -8.85 -16.71
N ASP A 132 -2.47 -7.53 -16.53
CA ASP A 132 -3.55 -6.60 -16.21
C ASP A 132 -3.44 -5.30 -17.00
N ASP A 133 -4.47 -4.99 -17.77
CA ASP A 133 -4.60 -3.78 -18.59
C ASP A 133 -5.47 -2.70 -17.93
N THR A 134 -5.98 -2.94 -16.73
CA THR A 134 -6.87 -2.01 -16.02
C THR A 134 -6.23 -0.63 -15.88
N PRO A 135 -6.90 0.46 -16.32
CA PRO A 135 -6.43 1.82 -16.10
C PRO A 135 -6.06 2.08 -14.65
N THR A 136 -4.84 2.52 -14.39
CA THR A 136 -4.26 2.59 -13.06
C THR A 136 -3.71 3.98 -12.75
N LEU A 137 -4.22 4.63 -11.69
CA LEU A 137 -3.61 5.79 -11.06
C LEU A 137 -2.85 5.33 -9.82
N LEU A 138 -1.53 5.54 -9.77
CA LEU A 138 -0.71 5.27 -8.60
C LEU A 138 -0.28 6.59 -7.95
N ILE A 139 -0.58 6.74 -6.66
CA ILE A 139 -0.24 7.92 -5.85
C ILE A 139 0.74 7.48 -4.76
N GLN A 140 1.88 8.16 -4.67
CA GLN A 140 2.89 7.90 -3.63
C GLN A 140 3.12 9.10 -2.73
N ALA A 141 3.49 8.84 -1.48
CA ALA A 141 3.89 9.84 -0.51
C ALA A 141 5.36 10.20 -0.73
N GLU A 142 5.72 11.50 -0.70
CA GLU A 142 7.13 11.91 -0.86
C GLU A 142 7.98 11.46 0.34
N GLU A 143 7.50 11.67 1.57
CA GLU A 143 8.20 11.32 2.80
C GLU A 143 7.82 9.91 3.31
N GLU A 144 7.73 8.94 2.41
CA GLU A 144 7.34 7.57 2.70
C GLU A 144 8.39 6.84 3.58
N ARG A 145 7.91 6.11 4.60
CA ARG A 145 8.77 5.39 5.55
C ARG A 145 8.28 3.97 5.85
N VAL A 146 7.20 3.54 5.23
CA VAL A 146 6.56 2.23 5.45
C VAL A 146 6.78 1.33 4.25
N VAL A 147 6.46 1.83 3.05
CA VAL A 147 6.62 1.10 1.79
C VAL A 147 7.74 1.72 0.95
N ASP A 148 8.28 0.94 0.04
CA ASP A 148 9.41 1.38 -0.80
C ASP A 148 8.90 2.03 -2.09
N ASN A 149 9.02 3.37 -2.18
CA ASN A 149 8.64 4.15 -3.36
C ASN A 149 9.34 3.69 -4.65
N ARG A 150 10.56 3.15 -4.57
CA ARG A 150 11.26 2.62 -5.75
C ARG A 150 10.47 1.50 -6.43
N MET A 151 9.67 0.76 -5.67
CA MET A 151 8.82 -0.30 -6.23
C MET A 151 7.59 0.27 -6.92
N HIS A 152 7.10 1.45 -6.51
CA HIS A 152 6.06 2.19 -7.23
C HIS A 152 6.56 2.68 -8.59
N ASP A 153 7.76 3.29 -8.61
CA ASP A 153 8.39 3.75 -9.84
C ASP A 153 8.61 2.56 -10.78
N ARG A 154 9.19 1.48 -10.26
CA ARG A 154 9.43 0.24 -11.02
C ARG A 154 8.15 -0.37 -11.58
N TYR A 155 7.08 -0.38 -10.82
CA TYR A 155 5.77 -0.87 -11.27
C TYR A 155 5.26 -0.05 -12.48
N CYS A 156 5.27 1.28 -12.38
CA CYS A 156 4.82 2.14 -13.49
C CYS A 156 5.73 2.02 -14.72
N GLU A 157 7.06 1.87 -14.57
CA GLU A 157 7.99 1.60 -15.66
C GLU A 157 7.65 0.28 -16.38
N LEU A 158 7.43 -0.79 -15.62
CA LEU A 158 7.08 -2.10 -16.17
C LEU A 158 5.73 -2.07 -16.88
N ARG A 159 4.73 -1.38 -16.32
CA ARG A 159 3.43 -1.19 -16.99
C ARG A 159 3.56 -0.43 -18.30
N ALA A 160 4.38 0.61 -18.33
CA ALA A 160 4.65 1.36 -19.58
C ALA A 160 5.32 0.47 -20.64
N ALA A 161 6.28 -0.36 -20.22
CA ALA A 161 6.94 -1.32 -21.10
C ALA A 161 5.99 -2.41 -21.63
N ALA A 162 4.98 -2.79 -20.83
CA ALA A 162 3.92 -3.74 -21.21
C ALA A 162 2.80 -3.11 -22.07
N GLY A 163 2.84 -1.78 -22.33
CA GLY A 163 1.83 -1.08 -23.14
C GLY A 163 0.63 -0.53 -22.34
N HIS A 164 0.64 -0.66 -21.02
CA HIS A 164 -0.45 -0.23 -20.12
C HIS A 164 0.06 0.78 -19.07
N PRO A 165 0.55 1.97 -19.46
CA PRO A 165 1.18 2.92 -18.54
C PRO A 165 0.25 3.33 -17.40
N CYS A 166 0.81 3.58 -16.22
CA CYS A 166 0.10 4.29 -15.16
C CYS A 166 -0.38 5.66 -15.66
N GLU A 167 -1.44 6.20 -15.09
CA GLU A 167 -1.90 7.56 -15.36
C GLU A 167 -0.75 8.57 -15.19
N GLY A 168 -0.51 9.39 -16.21
CA GLY A 168 0.64 10.32 -16.27
C GLY A 168 2.00 9.65 -16.52
N GLY A 169 2.05 8.34 -16.78
CA GLY A 169 3.26 7.57 -17.11
C GLY A 169 4.16 7.24 -15.89
N LYS A 170 3.86 7.77 -14.72
CA LYS A 170 4.63 7.61 -13.47
C LYS A 170 3.73 7.82 -12.26
N PRO A 171 4.19 7.46 -11.03
CA PRO A 171 3.44 7.76 -9.82
C PRO A 171 3.19 9.26 -9.64
N LEU A 172 1.98 9.62 -9.20
CA LEU A 172 1.66 10.96 -8.72
C LEU A 172 2.21 11.13 -7.31
N VAL A 173 3.20 12.00 -7.14
CA VAL A 173 3.83 12.26 -5.84
C VAL A 173 3.04 13.32 -5.07
N ILE A 174 2.66 13.05 -3.83
CA ILE A 174 2.10 14.03 -2.91
C ILE A 174 3.24 14.59 -2.05
N ASN A 175 3.64 15.82 -2.36
CA ASN A 175 4.78 16.48 -1.72
C ASN A 175 4.57 16.61 -0.21
N GLY A 176 5.61 16.25 0.56
CA GLY A 176 5.64 16.28 2.01
C GLY A 176 4.70 15.31 2.72
N ALA A 177 3.96 14.45 2.00
CA ALA A 177 3.04 13.49 2.63
C ALA A 177 3.78 12.30 3.25
N TYR A 178 3.25 11.79 4.37
CA TYR A 178 3.54 10.48 4.91
C TYR A 178 2.62 9.41 4.32
N HIS A 179 2.83 8.16 4.73
CA HIS A 179 2.20 6.96 4.20
C HIS A 179 0.67 7.05 4.03
N GLU A 180 -0.03 7.53 5.05
CA GLU A 180 -1.50 7.63 5.09
C GLU A 180 -2.00 8.87 4.33
N ILE A 181 -1.80 8.91 3.02
CA ILE A 181 -2.09 10.06 2.15
C ILE A 181 -3.51 10.60 2.34
N LEU A 182 -4.50 9.72 2.45
CA LEU A 182 -5.90 10.12 2.64
C LEU A 182 -6.22 10.55 4.09
N PHE A 183 -5.28 10.37 5.02
CA PHE A 183 -5.32 10.87 6.38
C PHE A 183 -4.43 12.10 6.60
N GLU A 184 -3.78 12.59 5.56
CA GLU A 184 -2.92 13.79 5.64
C GLU A 184 -3.72 15.08 5.88
N LYS A 185 -2.99 16.20 6.10
CA LYS A 185 -3.56 17.55 6.15
C LYS A 185 -4.34 17.84 4.87
N ASP A 186 -5.35 18.70 4.95
CA ASP A 186 -6.27 18.97 3.83
C ASP A 186 -5.55 19.38 2.55
N ALA A 187 -4.49 20.18 2.62
CA ALA A 187 -3.73 20.59 1.44
C ALA A 187 -3.18 19.40 0.64
N MET A 188 -2.61 18.39 1.32
CA MET A 188 -2.07 17.18 0.69
C MET A 188 -3.20 16.22 0.28
N ARG A 189 -4.11 15.98 1.23
CA ARG A 189 -5.24 15.06 1.03
C ARG A 189 -6.12 15.48 -0.15
N SER A 190 -6.40 16.77 -0.31
CA SER A 190 -7.27 17.28 -1.38
C SER A 190 -6.63 17.09 -2.76
N VAL A 191 -5.31 17.20 -2.88
CA VAL A 191 -4.60 16.91 -4.14
C VAL A 191 -4.85 15.45 -4.55
N ALA A 192 -4.66 14.52 -3.61
CA ALA A 192 -4.87 13.09 -3.89
C ALA A 192 -6.35 12.79 -4.22
N LEU A 193 -7.29 13.32 -3.44
CA LEU A 193 -8.73 13.09 -3.67
C LEU A 193 -9.19 13.66 -5.02
N ASN A 194 -8.76 14.87 -5.38
CA ASN A 194 -9.10 15.47 -6.67
C ASN A 194 -8.57 14.62 -7.82
N ALA A 195 -7.30 14.20 -7.75
CA ALA A 195 -6.71 13.33 -8.75
C ALA A 195 -7.49 12.00 -8.91
N ILE A 196 -7.92 11.38 -7.80
CA ILE A 196 -8.70 10.14 -7.81
C ILE A 196 -10.07 10.38 -8.47
N VAL A 197 -10.78 11.42 -8.07
CA VAL A 197 -12.11 11.74 -8.62
C VAL A 197 -12.03 12.08 -10.11
N GLU A 198 -11.07 12.92 -10.51
CA GLU A 198 -10.84 13.25 -11.91
C GLU A 198 -10.47 12.03 -12.75
N PHE A 199 -9.62 11.16 -12.21
CA PHE A 199 -9.24 9.91 -12.86
C PHE A 199 -10.44 9.00 -13.09
N PHE A 200 -11.25 8.73 -12.08
CA PHE A 200 -12.46 7.91 -12.23
C PHE A 200 -13.50 8.54 -13.16
N ASN A 201 -13.64 9.87 -13.16
CA ASN A 201 -14.54 10.56 -14.08
C ASN A 201 -14.12 10.42 -15.55
N ARG A 202 -12.81 10.33 -15.84
CA ARG A 202 -12.32 10.08 -17.22
C ARG A 202 -12.58 8.65 -17.70
N HIS A 203 -12.81 7.72 -16.79
CA HIS A 203 -13.12 6.31 -17.09
C HIS A 203 -14.60 5.95 -16.89
N ASN A 204 -15.47 6.95 -16.75
CA ASN A 204 -16.91 6.76 -16.55
C ASN A 204 -17.66 6.50 -17.87
#